data_055e83f581c0e7ef00286afecc357cc4
#
_entry.id   055e83f581c0e7ef00286afecc357cc4
#
_cell.length_a   1.000
_cell.length_b   1.000
_cell.length_c   1.000
_cell.angle_alpha   90.00
_cell.angle_beta   90.00
_cell.angle_gamma   90.00
#
_symmetry.space_group_name_H-M   'P 1'
#
loop_
_entity.id
_entity.type
_entity.pdbx_description
1 polymer ?
#
loop_
_entity_poly.entity_id
_entity_poly.type
_entity_poly.pdbx_seq_one_letter_code
_entity_poly.pdbx_strand_id
1 'polypeptide(L)'
;LGEKQNSKADGFDQMDYAIDNGVNFWDTAEIYAIPMREETYGETENIIGEWFKKTKKRDKIILATKVSGPTSKEYIRGGGCSYDQKSMSEALEKSLKRMQTDYIDLYQLHWPERNTNFFGKQGYEHDSNEKNWIAFEEILENLKKFVDAGKIRYVGLSNETAWGLAKCLELSKLKNLPKMMAVQNPYNLLNRTYEVGLAEISVREQSGLLAYSPLAFGYLTGKYRNNNMPKGSRIDLFKDFTRYNNENSIKAIEEYYKISQKFNLDFAQMSIKFCEIQPFVTSVIIGATTMQQLKTNVESVNVKLNNEIINEINEIQKKYPNPCP
;
A
#
# COMPACT_ATOMS: atom_id res chain seq x y z
N LEU A 1 -12.92 3.36 0.51
CA LEU A 1 -14.23 3.71 -0.02
C LEU A 1 -15.23 2.63 0.36
N GLY A 2 -16.33 3.00 0.91
CA GLY A 2 -17.46 2.16 1.24
C GLY A 2 -18.57 3.09 1.73
N GLU A 3 -19.82 2.71 1.60
CA GLU A 3 -20.99 3.52 1.95
C GLU A 3 -20.93 4.18 3.34
N LYS A 4 -20.11 3.61 4.25
CA LYS A 4 -19.95 4.15 5.61
C LYS A 4 -19.00 5.34 5.70
N GLN A 5 -18.13 5.56 4.71
CA GLN A 5 -17.10 6.62 4.77
C GLN A 5 -17.18 7.60 3.60
N ASN A 6 -17.34 7.12 2.38
CA ASN A 6 -17.35 7.95 1.18
C ASN A 6 -18.39 7.46 0.19
N SER A 7 -19.11 8.38 -0.43
CA SER A 7 -19.90 8.14 -1.60
C SER A 7 -19.04 8.11 -2.87
N LYS A 8 -19.61 7.65 -3.98
CA LYS A 8 -18.96 7.72 -5.30
C LYS A 8 -18.69 9.18 -5.72
N ALA A 9 -19.59 10.11 -5.37
CA ALA A 9 -19.40 11.53 -5.64
C ALA A 9 -18.16 12.08 -4.90
N ASP A 10 -18.03 11.78 -3.60
CA ASP A 10 -16.82 12.14 -2.85
C ASP A 10 -15.54 11.57 -3.48
N GLY A 11 -15.62 10.31 -3.99
CA GLY A 11 -14.50 9.69 -4.69
C GLY A 11 -14.11 10.45 -5.96
N PHE A 12 -15.09 10.90 -6.76
CA PHE A 12 -14.83 11.69 -7.97
C PHE A 12 -14.22 13.05 -7.64
N ASP A 13 -14.73 13.76 -6.64
CA ASP A 13 -14.18 15.04 -6.21
C ASP A 13 -12.75 14.90 -5.72
N GLN A 14 -12.44 13.80 -4.99
CA GLN A 14 -11.08 13.51 -4.55
C GLN A 14 -10.14 13.19 -5.72
N MET A 15 -10.60 12.43 -6.72
CA MET A 15 -9.82 12.10 -7.92
C MET A 15 -9.55 13.37 -8.76
N ASP A 16 -10.54 14.23 -8.94
CA ASP A 16 -10.38 15.49 -9.66
C ASP A 16 -9.38 16.40 -8.93
N TYR A 17 -9.54 16.57 -7.62
CA TYR A 17 -8.59 17.35 -6.82
C TYR A 17 -7.16 16.78 -6.87
N ALA A 18 -7.01 15.46 -6.76
CA ALA A 18 -5.71 14.80 -6.77
C ALA A 18 -4.95 15.07 -8.07
N ILE A 19 -5.57 14.85 -9.23
CA ILE A 19 -4.92 15.08 -10.52
C ILE A 19 -4.61 16.56 -10.76
N ASP A 20 -5.50 17.47 -10.37
CA ASP A 20 -5.29 18.91 -10.50
C ASP A 20 -4.13 19.42 -9.63
N ASN A 21 -3.74 18.66 -8.60
CA ASN A 21 -2.60 18.92 -7.72
C ASN A 21 -1.38 18.00 -8.00
N GLY A 22 -1.32 17.35 -9.16
CA GLY A 22 -0.18 16.57 -9.61
C GLY A 22 -0.08 15.16 -9.03
N VAL A 23 -1.07 14.69 -8.29
CA VAL A 23 -1.13 13.31 -7.76
C VAL A 23 -1.73 12.40 -8.82
N ASN A 24 -0.87 11.83 -9.66
CA ASN A 24 -1.26 11.02 -10.82
C ASN A 24 -0.97 9.53 -10.68
N PHE A 25 -0.34 9.06 -9.60
CA PHE A 25 -0.17 7.64 -9.31
C PHE A 25 -1.33 7.16 -8.44
N TRP A 26 -2.22 6.33 -9.01
CA TRP A 26 -3.42 5.83 -8.35
C TRP A 26 -3.32 4.34 -8.09
N ASP A 27 -3.51 3.96 -6.84
CA ASP A 27 -3.41 2.58 -6.37
C ASP A 27 -4.76 2.04 -5.90
N THR A 28 -5.11 0.87 -6.41
CA THR A 28 -6.30 0.12 -6.01
C THR A 28 -5.99 -1.38 -5.89
N ALA A 29 -6.98 -2.23 -5.73
CA ALA A 29 -6.88 -3.68 -5.78
C ALA A 29 -8.24 -4.31 -6.10
N GLU A 30 -8.23 -5.51 -6.68
CA GLU A 30 -9.47 -6.24 -6.98
C GLU A 30 -10.35 -6.48 -5.74
N ILE A 31 -9.74 -6.57 -4.56
CA ILE A 31 -10.45 -6.84 -3.29
C ILE A 31 -11.01 -5.59 -2.61
N TYR A 32 -10.71 -4.39 -3.11
CA TYR A 32 -11.15 -3.15 -2.46
C TYR A 32 -12.62 -2.83 -2.77
N ALA A 33 -13.37 -2.30 -1.79
CA ALA A 33 -12.95 -1.60 -0.56
C ALA A 33 -12.62 -2.55 0.60
N ILE A 34 -11.85 -2.02 1.56
CA ILE A 34 -11.53 -2.67 2.83
C ILE A 34 -12.43 -2.10 3.95
N PRO A 35 -12.96 -2.95 4.87
CA PRO A 35 -12.80 -4.42 4.98
C PRO A 35 -13.36 -5.19 3.79
N MET A 36 -12.72 -6.34 3.47
CA MET A 36 -13.16 -7.19 2.37
C MET A 36 -14.56 -7.75 2.60
N ARG A 37 -15.50 -7.44 1.71
CA ARG A 37 -16.88 -7.95 1.70
C ARG A 37 -17.30 -8.23 0.27
N GLU A 38 -18.19 -9.20 0.08
CA GLU A 38 -18.69 -9.58 -1.25
C GLU A 38 -19.34 -8.40 -1.98
N GLU A 39 -20.17 -7.62 -1.26
CA GLU A 39 -20.93 -6.50 -1.82
C GLU A 39 -20.05 -5.33 -2.30
N THR A 40 -18.81 -5.25 -1.79
CA THR A 40 -17.87 -4.18 -2.14
C THR A 40 -16.64 -4.66 -2.90
N TYR A 41 -16.61 -5.95 -3.28
CA TYR A 41 -15.52 -6.52 -4.07
C TYR A 41 -15.41 -5.86 -5.44
N GLY A 42 -14.25 -5.28 -5.73
CA GLY A 42 -13.98 -4.58 -6.98
C GLY A 42 -14.61 -3.20 -7.12
N GLU A 43 -15.32 -2.70 -6.11
CA GLU A 43 -16.06 -1.45 -6.21
C GLU A 43 -15.13 -0.24 -6.40
N THR A 44 -13.95 -0.23 -5.81
CA THR A 44 -12.98 0.85 -6.04
C THR A 44 -12.50 0.90 -7.49
N GLU A 45 -12.29 -0.26 -8.10
CA GLU A 45 -11.94 -0.34 -9.54
C GLU A 45 -13.11 0.12 -10.43
N ASN A 46 -14.36 -0.23 -10.09
CA ASN A 46 -15.54 0.25 -10.81
C ASN A 46 -15.65 1.77 -10.77
N ILE A 47 -15.46 2.38 -9.60
CA ILE A 47 -15.51 3.85 -9.43
C ILE A 47 -14.43 4.53 -10.27
N ILE A 48 -13.21 4.01 -10.28
CA ILE A 48 -12.12 4.51 -11.12
C ILE A 48 -12.48 4.39 -12.61
N GLY A 49 -13.02 3.25 -13.03
CA GLY A 49 -13.46 3.03 -14.42
C GLY A 49 -14.55 4.00 -14.87
N GLU A 50 -15.52 4.26 -14.02
CA GLU A 50 -16.56 5.26 -14.31
C GLU A 50 -15.97 6.67 -14.41
N TRP A 51 -15.00 7.02 -13.58
CA TRP A 51 -14.30 8.29 -13.66
C TRP A 51 -13.52 8.41 -14.98
N PHE A 52 -12.80 7.36 -15.42
CA PHE A 52 -12.12 7.34 -16.72
C PHE A 52 -13.12 7.52 -17.87
N LYS A 53 -14.26 6.82 -17.82
CA LYS A 53 -15.31 6.96 -18.83
C LYS A 53 -15.85 8.38 -18.92
N LYS A 54 -16.07 9.02 -17.77
CA LYS A 54 -16.58 10.40 -17.66
C LYS A 54 -15.58 11.43 -18.14
N THR A 55 -14.32 11.33 -17.70
CA THR A 55 -13.33 12.40 -17.87
C THR A 55 -12.44 12.23 -19.11
N LYS A 56 -12.30 11.00 -19.61
CA LYS A 56 -11.36 10.63 -20.69
C LYS A 56 -9.88 10.91 -20.35
N LYS A 57 -9.53 10.93 -19.04
CA LYS A 57 -8.18 11.24 -18.54
C LYS A 57 -7.35 9.99 -18.20
N ARG A 58 -7.65 8.80 -18.77
CA ARG A 58 -6.91 7.55 -18.47
C ARG A 58 -5.40 7.69 -18.72
N ASP A 59 -5.03 8.38 -19.79
CA ASP A 59 -3.64 8.61 -20.21
C ASP A 59 -2.84 9.53 -19.26
N LYS A 60 -3.51 10.24 -18.37
CA LYS A 60 -2.87 11.10 -17.35
C LYS A 60 -2.54 10.38 -16.06
N ILE A 61 -2.98 9.14 -15.90
CA ILE A 61 -2.89 8.39 -14.66
C ILE A 61 -1.94 7.20 -14.83
N ILE A 62 -1.02 7.06 -13.89
CA ILE A 62 -0.26 5.83 -13.64
C ILE A 62 -1.14 4.95 -12.74
N LEU A 63 -1.78 3.96 -13.33
CA LEU A 63 -2.77 3.12 -12.65
C LEU A 63 -2.13 1.84 -12.13
N ALA A 64 -2.20 1.66 -10.82
CA ALA A 64 -1.79 0.44 -10.15
C ALA A 64 -2.99 -0.34 -9.61
N THR A 65 -3.01 -1.66 -9.80
CA THR A 65 -3.95 -2.55 -9.11
C THR A 65 -3.25 -3.85 -8.72
N LYS A 66 -3.96 -4.74 -8.01
CA LYS A 66 -3.36 -5.94 -7.41
C LYS A 66 -4.26 -7.14 -7.58
N VAL A 67 -3.65 -8.29 -7.90
CA VAL A 67 -4.30 -9.60 -7.79
C VAL A 67 -4.23 -10.09 -6.35
N SER A 68 -5.33 -10.60 -5.82
CA SER A 68 -5.41 -11.19 -4.48
C SER A 68 -4.51 -12.42 -4.36
N GLY A 69 -3.77 -12.52 -3.28
CA GLY A 69 -3.14 -13.76 -2.86
C GLY A 69 -4.16 -14.76 -2.30
N PRO A 70 -3.71 -15.88 -1.72
CA PRO A 70 -4.58 -16.91 -1.15
C PRO A 70 -5.57 -16.35 -0.13
N THR A 71 -6.83 -16.76 -0.22
CA THR A 71 -7.89 -16.32 0.68
C THR A 71 -8.98 -17.37 0.80
N SER A 72 -9.64 -17.44 1.96
CA SER A 72 -10.81 -18.28 2.19
C SER A 72 -12.13 -17.65 1.69
N LYS A 73 -12.09 -16.47 1.09
CA LYS A 73 -13.28 -15.76 0.62
C LYS A 73 -13.78 -16.38 -0.69
N GLU A 74 -14.90 -17.13 -0.64
CA GLU A 74 -15.44 -17.87 -1.79
C GLU A 74 -15.81 -16.95 -2.97
N TYR A 75 -16.28 -15.72 -2.72
CA TYR A 75 -16.61 -14.76 -3.78
C TYR A 75 -15.37 -14.31 -4.59
N ILE A 76 -14.15 -14.56 -4.10
CA ILE A 76 -12.92 -14.35 -4.84
C ILE A 76 -12.51 -15.66 -5.51
N ARG A 77 -12.98 -15.89 -6.72
CA ARG A 77 -12.65 -17.08 -7.55
C ARG A 77 -12.87 -18.45 -6.85
N GLY A 78 -13.90 -18.55 -6.01
CA GLY A 78 -14.20 -19.78 -5.27
C GLY A 78 -13.38 -20.00 -4.01
N GLY A 79 -12.61 -19.00 -3.56
CA GLY A 79 -11.66 -19.13 -2.46
C GLY A 79 -10.36 -19.85 -2.88
N GLY A 80 -9.38 -19.89 -1.98
CA GLY A 80 -8.11 -20.59 -2.23
C GLY A 80 -7.35 -20.09 -3.47
N CYS A 81 -7.59 -18.85 -3.92
CA CYS A 81 -6.95 -18.31 -5.12
C CYS A 81 -5.42 -18.34 -4.99
N SER A 82 -4.75 -18.61 -6.10
CA SER A 82 -3.31 -18.70 -6.20
C SER A 82 -2.79 -17.84 -7.36
N TYR A 83 -1.47 -17.76 -7.51
CA TYR A 83 -0.83 -17.06 -8.62
C TYR A 83 -0.60 -17.95 -9.85
N ASP A 84 -1.43 -19.03 -10.00
CA ASP A 84 -1.47 -19.78 -11.24
C ASP A 84 -2.01 -18.95 -12.40
N GLN A 85 -1.72 -19.41 -13.62
CA GLN A 85 -2.08 -18.69 -14.84
C GLN A 85 -3.58 -18.39 -14.95
N LYS A 86 -4.43 -19.37 -14.60
CA LYS A 86 -5.89 -19.25 -14.73
C LYS A 86 -6.43 -18.18 -13.78
N SER A 87 -6.04 -18.26 -12.49
CA SER A 87 -6.46 -17.31 -11.46
C SER A 87 -6.00 -15.90 -11.75
N MET A 88 -4.73 -15.73 -12.16
CA MET A 88 -4.18 -14.42 -12.51
C MET A 88 -4.84 -13.84 -13.77
N SER A 89 -5.09 -14.65 -14.80
CA SER A 89 -5.76 -14.19 -16.03
C SER A 89 -7.18 -13.73 -15.73
N GLU A 90 -7.95 -14.51 -14.96
CA GLU A 90 -9.31 -14.15 -14.58
C GLU A 90 -9.35 -12.83 -13.78
N ALA A 91 -8.43 -12.68 -12.81
CA ALA A 91 -8.30 -11.47 -12.01
C ALA A 91 -8.01 -10.24 -12.88
N LEU A 92 -7.02 -10.34 -13.77
CA LEU A 92 -6.62 -9.26 -14.66
C LEU A 92 -7.76 -8.83 -15.60
N GLU A 93 -8.43 -9.78 -16.26
CA GLU A 93 -9.54 -9.48 -17.17
C GLU A 93 -10.69 -8.77 -16.43
N LYS A 94 -11.03 -9.25 -15.23
CA LYS A 94 -12.06 -8.63 -14.41
C LYS A 94 -11.65 -7.20 -13.98
N SER A 95 -10.40 -6.98 -13.61
CA SER A 95 -9.88 -5.66 -13.24
C SER A 95 -9.90 -4.68 -14.41
N LEU A 96 -9.43 -5.09 -15.59
CA LEU A 96 -9.50 -4.29 -16.82
C LEU A 96 -10.94 -3.90 -17.16
N LYS A 97 -11.88 -4.86 -17.06
CA LYS A 97 -13.30 -4.63 -17.30
C LYS A 97 -13.89 -3.62 -16.30
N ARG A 98 -13.62 -3.77 -14.99
CA ARG A 98 -14.11 -2.84 -13.97
C ARG A 98 -13.56 -1.44 -14.17
N MET A 99 -12.27 -1.31 -14.44
CA MET A 99 -11.60 -0.02 -14.65
C MET A 99 -11.81 0.56 -16.07
N GLN A 100 -12.51 -0.16 -16.97
CA GLN A 100 -12.84 0.29 -18.33
C GLN A 100 -11.61 0.79 -19.10
N THR A 101 -10.51 0.01 -19.04
CA THR A 101 -9.22 0.31 -19.69
C THR A 101 -8.62 -0.97 -20.27
N ASP A 102 -7.81 -0.82 -21.32
CA ASP A 102 -7.15 -1.95 -21.99
C ASP A 102 -5.82 -2.32 -21.34
N TYR A 103 -5.29 -1.48 -20.46
CA TYR A 103 -4.00 -1.71 -19.82
C TYR A 103 -3.94 -1.16 -18.39
N ILE A 104 -3.05 -1.77 -17.59
CA ILE A 104 -2.67 -1.35 -16.25
C ILE A 104 -1.18 -0.97 -16.28
N ASP A 105 -0.81 0.13 -15.61
CA ASP A 105 0.59 0.55 -15.60
C ASP A 105 1.43 -0.29 -14.64
N LEU A 106 0.92 -0.60 -13.43
CA LEU A 106 1.60 -1.47 -12.46
C LEU A 106 0.64 -2.54 -11.92
N TYR A 107 0.93 -3.80 -12.19
CA TYR A 107 0.17 -4.94 -11.68
C TYR A 107 0.95 -5.62 -10.56
N GLN A 108 0.33 -5.76 -9.38
CA GLN A 108 1.01 -6.20 -8.17
C GLN A 108 0.46 -7.51 -7.64
N LEU A 109 1.31 -8.38 -7.10
CA LEU A 109 0.93 -9.50 -6.26
C LEU A 109 0.63 -8.97 -4.86
N HIS A 110 -0.61 -9.14 -4.35
CA HIS A 110 -1.09 -8.39 -3.18
C HIS A 110 -0.48 -8.85 -1.86
N TRP A 111 -0.20 -10.15 -1.70
CA TRP A 111 0.54 -10.75 -0.58
C TRP A 111 1.12 -12.11 -0.97
N PRO A 112 2.16 -12.58 -0.28
CA PRO A 112 2.77 -13.89 -0.56
C PRO A 112 1.81 -15.06 -0.45
N GLU A 113 1.97 -16.08 -1.31
CA GLU A 113 1.27 -17.36 -1.17
C GLU A 113 1.87 -18.21 -0.06
N ARG A 114 3.19 -18.15 0.08
CA ARG A 114 3.92 -18.95 1.05
C ARG A 114 3.77 -18.42 2.48
N ASN A 115 4.01 -19.30 3.46
CA ASN A 115 4.07 -18.90 4.85
C ASN A 115 5.26 -17.94 5.08
N THR A 116 4.94 -16.71 5.42
CA THR A 116 5.92 -15.68 5.77
C THR A 116 5.27 -14.58 6.61
N ASN A 117 6.06 -13.62 7.08
CA ASN A 117 5.54 -12.52 7.88
C ASN A 117 5.01 -11.40 7.00
N PHE A 118 3.72 -11.11 7.12
CA PHE A 118 3.05 -9.95 6.53
C PHE A 118 1.84 -9.56 7.39
N PHE A 119 1.27 -8.39 7.16
CA PHE A 119 0.12 -7.84 7.88
C PHE A 119 0.27 -7.78 9.41
N GLY A 120 1.51 -7.54 9.89
CA GLY A 120 1.79 -7.42 11.33
C GLY A 120 2.12 -8.73 12.03
N LYS A 121 2.21 -9.86 11.30
CA LYS A 121 2.74 -11.11 11.86
C LYS A 121 4.22 -10.95 12.19
N GLN A 122 4.60 -11.31 13.40
CA GLN A 122 5.98 -11.30 13.89
C GLN A 122 6.45 -12.73 14.14
N GLY A 123 7.76 -12.94 13.98
CA GLY A 123 8.37 -14.25 14.20
C GLY A 123 8.10 -15.20 13.03
N TYR A 124 9.13 -15.49 12.25
CA TYR A 124 9.04 -16.48 11.18
C TYR A 124 9.16 -17.89 11.76
N GLU A 125 8.14 -18.70 11.51
CA GLU A 125 8.14 -20.13 11.84
C GLU A 125 8.17 -20.91 10.53
N HIS A 126 9.24 -21.71 10.36
CA HIS A 126 9.41 -22.53 9.16
C HIS A 126 8.49 -23.77 9.21
N ASP A 127 7.68 -23.93 8.15
CA ASP A 127 6.94 -25.17 7.92
C ASP A 127 7.65 -26.00 6.84
N SER A 128 8.35 -27.05 7.25
CA SER A 128 9.05 -27.97 6.35
C SER A 128 8.12 -28.77 5.43
N ASN A 129 6.83 -28.82 5.73
CA ASN A 129 5.81 -29.51 4.94
C ASN A 129 5.10 -28.58 3.95
N GLU A 130 5.38 -27.29 3.95
CA GLU A 130 4.81 -26.34 3.02
C GLU A 130 5.24 -26.66 1.58
N LYS A 131 4.28 -27.07 0.76
CA LYS A 131 4.52 -27.45 -0.65
C LYS A 131 3.56 -26.79 -1.63
N ASN A 132 2.62 -26.00 -1.16
CA ASN A 132 1.45 -25.60 -1.94
C ASN A 132 1.48 -24.12 -2.38
N TRP A 133 2.64 -23.60 -2.78
CA TRP A 133 2.72 -22.28 -3.38
C TRP A 133 3.38 -22.34 -4.76
N ILE A 134 2.97 -21.44 -5.65
CA ILE A 134 3.47 -21.38 -7.02
C ILE A 134 4.90 -20.83 -7.01
N ALA A 135 5.83 -21.50 -7.70
CA ALA A 135 7.20 -21.05 -7.80
C ALA A 135 7.29 -19.64 -8.42
N PHE A 136 8.17 -18.80 -7.90
CA PHE A 136 8.36 -17.44 -8.45
C PHE A 136 8.65 -17.41 -9.93
N GLU A 137 9.34 -18.43 -10.47
CA GLU A 137 9.61 -18.55 -11.90
C GLU A 137 8.30 -18.64 -12.70
N GLU A 138 7.41 -19.54 -12.33
CA GLU A 138 6.10 -19.71 -12.97
C GLU A 138 5.24 -18.42 -12.85
N ILE A 139 5.24 -17.79 -11.67
CA ILE A 139 4.55 -16.51 -11.48
C ILE A 139 5.08 -15.43 -12.43
N LEU A 140 6.40 -15.31 -12.55
CA LEU A 140 7.03 -14.33 -13.46
C LEU A 140 6.77 -14.65 -14.94
N GLU A 141 6.73 -15.93 -15.31
CA GLU A 141 6.33 -16.36 -16.66
C GLU A 141 4.88 -16.01 -16.98
N ASN A 142 3.98 -16.18 -16.01
CA ASN A 142 2.57 -15.79 -16.14
C ASN A 142 2.45 -14.27 -16.31
N LEU A 143 3.17 -13.49 -15.50
CA LEU A 143 3.21 -12.03 -15.63
C LEU A 143 3.80 -11.59 -16.97
N LYS A 144 4.83 -12.28 -17.46
CA LYS A 144 5.43 -12.00 -18.78
C LYS A 144 4.40 -12.10 -19.91
N LYS A 145 3.52 -13.10 -19.89
CA LYS A 145 2.46 -13.25 -20.91
C LYS A 145 1.54 -12.02 -20.94
N PHE A 146 1.24 -11.43 -19.78
CA PHE A 146 0.41 -10.22 -19.69
C PHE A 146 1.14 -8.97 -20.17
N VAL A 147 2.46 -8.88 -19.92
CA VAL A 147 3.31 -7.80 -20.45
C VAL A 147 3.40 -7.91 -21.97
N ASP A 148 3.70 -9.10 -22.49
CA ASP A 148 3.82 -9.35 -23.94
C ASP A 148 2.49 -9.10 -24.68
N ALA A 149 1.34 -9.33 -24.01
CA ALA A 149 0.01 -9.01 -24.52
C ALA A 149 -0.36 -7.52 -24.43
N GLY A 150 0.49 -6.68 -23.83
CA GLY A 150 0.25 -5.25 -23.64
C GLY A 150 -0.82 -4.91 -22.60
N LYS A 151 -1.28 -5.89 -21.81
CA LYS A 151 -2.32 -5.70 -20.79
C LYS A 151 -1.78 -5.08 -19.51
N ILE A 152 -0.50 -5.31 -19.20
CA ILE A 152 0.19 -4.65 -18.09
C ILE A 152 1.53 -4.12 -18.59
N ARG A 153 1.99 -3.00 -18.02
CA ARG A 153 3.29 -2.40 -18.39
C ARG A 153 4.41 -2.87 -17.48
N TYR A 154 4.17 -2.82 -16.17
CA TYR A 154 5.14 -3.16 -15.14
C TYR A 154 4.52 -4.07 -14.09
N VAL A 155 5.37 -4.79 -13.38
CA VAL A 155 4.98 -5.71 -12.30
C VAL A 155 5.60 -5.29 -10.98
N GLY A 156 4.92 -5.63 -9.88
CA GLY A 156 5.37 -5.32 -8.54
C GLY A 156 4.89 -6.34 -7.52
N LEU A 157 5.42 -6.22 -6.31
CA LEU A 157 5.06 -7.04 -5.16
C LEU A 157 4.35 -6.18 -4.11
N SER A 158 3.60 -6.81 -3.22
CA SER A 158 3.07 -6.16 -2.03
C SER A 158 3.17 -7.11 -0.83
N ASN A 159 3.43 -6.55 0.36
CA ASN A 159 3.62 -7.31 1.59
C ASN A 159 4.72 -8.39 1.50
N GLU A 160 5.74 -8.10 0.69
CA GLU A 160 6.79 -9.07 0.39
C GLU A 160 8.02 -8.86 1.29
N THR A 161 8.78 -9.94 1.48
CA THR A 161 10.02 -9.97 2.25
C THR A 161 11.24 -9.68 1.38
N ALA A 162 12.38 -9.41 2.03
CA ALA A 162 13.66 -9.23 1.35
C ALA A 162 14.05 -10.46 0.51
N TRP A 163 13.80 -11.68 1.04
CA TRP A 163 14.08 -12.92 0.31
C TRP A 163 13.25 -13.04 -0.96
N GLY A 164 11.92 -12.79 -0.86
CA GLY A 164 11.05 -12.93 -2.05
C GLY A 164 11.36 -11.91 -3.13
N LEU A 165 11.64 -10.65 -2.76
CA LEU A 165 12.07 -9.64 -3.72
C LEU A 165 13.40 -10.02 -4.39
N ALA A 166 14.42 -10.40 -3.60
CA ALA A 166 15.72 -10.81 -4.13
C ALA A 166 15.61 -11.99 -5.09
N LYS A 167 14.77 -12.99 -4.75
CA LYS A 167 14.55 -14.17 -5.60
C LYS A 167 13.86 -13.82 -6.93
N CYS A 168 12.86 -12.94 -6.90
CA CYS A 168 12.23 -12.46 -8.13
C CYS A 168 13.20 -11.68 -9.02
N LEU A 169 14.04 -10.83 -8.43
CA LEU A 169 15.04 -10.04 -9.16
C LEU A 169 16.13 -10.93 -9.77
N GLU A 170 16.60 -11.94 -9.05
CA GLU A 170 17.54 -12.95 -9.57
C GLU A 170 16.95 -13.67 -10.78
N LEU A 171 15.74 -14.24 -10.66
CA LEU A 171 15.07 -14.96 -11.74
C LEU A 171 14.82 -14.05 -12.96
N SER A 172 14.43 -12.81 -12.72
CA SER A 172 14.23 -11.81 -13.76
C SER A 172 15.50 -11.64 -14.61
N LYS A 173 16.66 -11.49 -13.97
CA LYS A 173 17.96 -11.35 -14.67
C LYS A 173 18.37 -12.62 -15.39
N LEU A 174 18.27 -13.78 -14.72
CA LEU A 174 18.74 -15.06 -15.26
C LEU A 174 17.91 -15.58 -16.44
N LYS A 175 16.60 -15.31 -16.43
CA LYS A 175 15.62 -15.90 -17.36
C LYS A 175 14.94 -14.88 -18.28
N ASN A 176 15.39 -13.64 -18.27
CA ASN A 176 14.80 -12.54 -19.05
C ASN A 176 13.27 -12.41 -18.81
N LEU A 177 12.88 -12.43 -17.53
CA LEU A 177 11.51 -12.27 -17.06
C LEU A 177 11.26 -10.83 -16.57
N PRO A 178 10.01 -10.40 -16.41
CA PRO A 178 9.70 -9.04 -15.95
C PRO A 178 10.32 -8.75 -14.59
N LYS A 179 10.97 -7.58 -14.48
CA LYS A 179 11.58 -7.10 -13.24
C LYS A 179 10.50 -6.56 -12.31
N MET A 180 10.53 -6.94 -11.04
CA MET A 180 9.72 -6.31 -10.01
C MET A 180 10.16 -4.86 -9.81
N MET A 181 9.35 -3.92 -10.30
CA MET A 181 9.68 -2.48 -10.32
C MET A 181 9.46 -1.80 -8.97
N ALA A 182 8.56 -2.35 -8.16
CA ALA A 182 8.22 -1.80 -6.86
C ALA A 182 7.81 -2.89 -5.87
N VAL A 183 7.95 -2.56 -4.58
CA VAL A 183 7.34 -3.31 -3.48
C VAL A 183 6.41 -2.38 -2.72
N GLN A 184 5.16 -2.75 -2.53
CA GLN A 184 4.22 -2.00 -1.72
C GLN A 184 4.11 -2.62 -0.32
N ASN A 185 4.79 -2.01 0.65
CA ASN A 185 4.84 -2.47 2.04
C ASN A 185 4.48 -1.34 3.02
N PRO A 186 4.11 -1.69 4.29
CA PRO A 186 3.87 -0.68 5.31
C PRO A 186 5.16 0.07 5.64
N TYR A 187 5.09 1.38 5.73
CA TYR A 187 6.21 2.20 6.20
C TYR A 187 5.68 3.50 6.82
N ASN A 188 6.04 3.74 8.07
CA ASN A 188 5.67 4.94 8.82
C ASN A 188 6.53 5.06 10.10
N LEU A 189 6.32 6.11 10.89
CA LEU A 189 7.06 6.36 12.13
C LEU A 189 6.94 5.24 13.19
N LEU A 190 5.92 4.38 13.11
CA LEU A 190 5.72 3.25 14.04
C LEU A 190 6.17 1.90 13.45
N ASN A 191 6.47 1.88 12.16
CA ASN A 191 6.93 0.69 11.44
C ASN A 191 8.00 1.06 10.43
N ARG A 192 9.25 0.85 10.80
CA ARG A 192 10.44 1.08 9.97
C ARG A 192 11.15 -0.24 9.62
N THR A 193 10.42 -1.36 9.70
CA THR A 193 11.00 -2.71 9.42
C THR A 193 11.56 -2.84 7.99
N TYR A 194 11.04 -2.05 7.05
CA TYR A 194 11.55 -2.00 5.68
C TYR A 194 13.05 -1.62 5.62
N GLU A 195 13.52 -0.81 6.56
CA GLU A 195 14.93 -0.37 6.64
C GLU A 195 15.90 -1.51 6.97
N VAL A 196 15.42 -2.63 7.55
CA VAL A 196 16.29 -3.72 8.02
C VAL A 196 16.88 -4.54 6.86
N GLY A 197 16.17 -4.70 5.75
CA GLY A 197 16.67 -5.51 4.63
C GLY A 197 16.20 -5.06 3.26
N LEU A 198 14.95 -4.65 3.13
CA LEU A 198 14.36 -4.25 1.84
C LEU A 198 14.90 -2.91 1.32
N ALA A 199 15.20 -1.97 2.20
CA ALA A 199 15.69 -0.63 1.79
C ALA A 199 16.98 -0.70 0.98
N GLU A 200 17.96 -1.54 1.39
CA GLU A 200 19.20 -1.72 0.63
C GLU A 200 18.94 -2.31 -0.74
N ILE A 201 18.11 -3.37 -0.83
CA ILE A 201 17.73 -3.99 -2.11
C ILE A 201 17.04 -2.96 -3.01
N SER A 202 16.11 -2.18 -2.45
CA SER A 202 15.37 -1.16 -3.21
C SER A 202 16.28 -0.15 -3.87
N VAL A 203 17.28 0.35 -3.14
CA VAL A 203 18.24 1.33 -3.67
C VAL A 203 19.19 0.69 -4.68
N ARG A 204 19.78 -0.47 -4.35
CA ARG A 204 20.78 -1.12 -5.22
C ARG A 204 20.18 -1.70 -6.47
N GLU A 205 18.99 -2.28 -6.37
CA GLU A 205 18.33 -2.95 -7.48
C GLU A 205 17.30 -2.05 -8.18
N GLN A 206 17.11 -0.81 -7.72
CA GLN A 206 16.11 0.12 -8.27
C GLN A 206 14.72 -0.50 -8.34
N SER A 207 14.29 -1.09 -7.22
CA SER A 207 12.94 -1.62 -6.99
C SER A 207 12.35 -0.91 -5.78
N GLY A 208 11.74 0.25 -6.00
CA GLY A 208 11.41 1.20 -4.95
C GLY A 208 10.21 0.81 -4.09
N LEU A 209 10.10 1.43 -2.92
CA LEU A 209 8.96 1.26 -2.01
C LEU A 209 7.78 2.15 -2.41
N LEU A 210 6.61 1.56 -2.49
CA LEU A 210 5.32 2.23 -2.40
C LEU A 210 4.85 2.12 -0.94
N ALA A 211 5.07 3.18 -0.17
CA ALA A 211 4.84 3.15 1.28
C ALA A 211 3.34 3.28 1.61
N TYR A 212 2.69 2.19 2.04
CA TYR A 212 1.31 2.27 2.49
C TYR A 212 1.19 2.49 4.00
N SER A 213 0.03 2.98 4.45
CA SER A 213 -0.27 3.36 5.84
C SER A 213 0.71 4.38 6.44
N PRO A 214 1.10 5.45 5.73
CA PRO A 214 2.03 6.44 6.26
C PRO A 214 1.50 7.12 7.54
N LEU A 215 0.19 7.15 7.73
CA LEU A 215 -0.49 7.70 8.91
C LEU A 215 -0.94 6.63 9.93
N ALA A 216 -0.45 5.36 9.82
CA ALA A 216 -0.74 4.30 10.78
C ALA A 216 -2.24 4.21 11.13
N PHE A 217 -3.11 4.03 10.12
CA PHE A 217 -4.58 4.03 10.24
C PHE A 217 -5.18 5.31 10.84
N GLY A 218 -4.43 6.41 10.87
CA GLY A 218 -4.82 7.70 11.40
C GLY A 218 -4.28 7.99 12.81
N TYR A 219 -3.53 7.08 13.42
CA TYR A 219 -2.87 7.35 14.71
C TYR A 219 -1.86 8.49 14.62
N LEU A 220 -1.10 8.58 13.53
CA LEU A 220 -0.13 9.64 13.28
C LEU A 220 -0.72 10.97 12.79
N THR A 221 -2.04 11.14 12.94
CA THR A 221 -2.71 12.45 12.83
C THR A 221 -2.95 13.11 14.19
N GLY A 222 -2.75 12.36 15.27
CA GLY A 222 -3.05 12.79 16.64
C GLY A 222 -4.53 12.71 17.05
N LYS A 223 -5.46 12.37 16.16
CA LYS A 223 -6.90 12.40 16.43
C LYS A 223 -7.38 11.37 17.47
N TYR A 224 -6.59 10.29 17.70
CA TYR A 224 -6.90 9.25 18.68
C TYR A 224 -6.19 9.45 20.03
N ARG A 225 -5.43 10.54 20.21
CA ARG A 225 -4.73 10.84 21.46
C ARG A 225 -5.74 11.09 22.60
N ASN A 226 -5.28 10.87 23.83
CA ASN A 226 -6.09 11.05 25.05
C ASN A 226 -7.40 10.23 25.02
N ASN A 227 -7.36 9.01 24.47
CA ASN A 227 -8.51 8.13 24.30
C ASN A 227 -9.66 8.74 23.47
N ASN A 228 -9.38 9.77 22.69
CA ASN A 228 -10.38 10.35 21.78
C ASN A 228 -10.67 9.38 20.63
N MET A 229 -11.94 9.19 20.29
CA MET A 229 -12.39 8.31 19.20
C MET A 229 -13.42 9.07 18.36
N PRO A 230 -12.98 9.88 17.39
CA PRO A 230 -13.91 10.64 16.56
C PRO A 230 -14.92 9.73 15.85
N LYS A 231 -16.20 10.07 15.98
CA LYS A 231 -17.29 9.31 15.32
C LYS A 231 -17.08 9.25 13.81
N GLY A 232 -17.27 8.06 13.23
CA GLY A 232 -17.06 7.81 11.81
C GLY A 232 -15.59 7.68 11.39
N SER A 233 -14.65 7.78 12.33
CA SER A 233 -13.24 7.50 12.05
C SER A 233 -13.01 6.00 11.77
N ARG A 234 -11.87 5.65 11.13
CA ARG A 234 -11.57 4.25 10.79
C ARG A 234 -11.66 3.31 11.99
N ILE A 235 -11.07 3.67 13.12
CA ILE A 235 -11.06 2.82 14.33
C ILE A 235 -12.43 2.78 15.00
N ASP A 236 -13.22 3.84 14.89
CA ASP A 236 -14.60 3.85 15.38
C ASP A 236 -15.49 2.88 14.58
N LEU A 237 -15.37 2.89 13.27
CA LEU A 237 -16.15 2.05 12.34
C LEU A 237 -15.69 0.59 12.31
N PHE A 238 -14.38 0.35 12.45
CA PHE A 238 -13.75 -0.94 12.23
C PHE A 238 -12.83 -1.31 13.39
N LYS A 239 -13.39 -1.94 14.41
CA LYS A 239 -12.69 -2.25 15.68
C LYS A 239 -11.53 -3.24 15.53
N ASP A 240 -11.51 -4.03 14.45
CA ASP A 240 -10.47 -5.04 14.20
C ASP A 240 -9.13 -4.44 13.70
N PHE A 241 -9.10 -3.13 13.43
CA PHE A 241 -7.87 -2.44 13.01
C PHE A 241 -6.97 -2.10 14.20
N THR A 242 -6.38 -3.11 14.84
CA THR A 242 -5.63 -2.99 16.11
C THR A 242 -4.12 -2.84 15.95
N ARG A 243 -3.55 -3.05 14.74
CA ARG A 243 -2.08 -3.08 14.49
C ARG A 243 -1.31 -1.95 15.18
N TYR A 244 -1.82 -0.73 15.15
CA TYR A 244 -1.14 0.46 15.64
C TYR A 244 -1.56 0.90 17.04
N ASN A 245 -2.21 0.01 17.80
CA ASN A 245 -2.75 0.29 19.13
C ASN A 245 -2.16 -0.66 20.19
N ASN A 246 -0.94 -0.40 20.61
CA ASN A 246 -0.30 -1.07 21.75
C ASN A 246 0.41 -0.05 22.64
N GLU A 247 0.84 -0.46 23.83
CA GLU A 247 1.43 0.44 24.82
C GLU A 247 2.65 1.22 24.30
N ASN A 248 3.56 0.56 23.57
CA ASN A 248 4.75 1.20 23.03
C ASN A 248 4.41 2.17 21.88
N SER A 249 3.44 1.81 21.04
CA SER A 249 3.01 2.72 19.96
C SER A 249 2.36 3.98 20.49
N ILE A 250 1.53 3.87 21.53
CA ILE A 250 0.90 5.03 22.16
C ILE A 250 1.97 5.97 22.73
N LYS A 251 2.97 5.44 23.45
CA LYS A 251 4.09 6.23 23.98
C LYS A 251 4.89 6.90 22.85
N ALA A 252 5.21 6.17 21.80
CA ALA A 252 5.93 6.71 20.65
C ALA A 252 5.13 7.82 19.94
N ILE A 253 3.83 7.64 19.73
CA ILE A 253 2.94 8.64 19.12
C ILE A 253 2.97 9.95 19.91
N GLU A 254 2.91 9.89 21.25
CA GLU A 254 2.96 11.07 22.10
C GLU A 254 4.30 11.82 21.97
N GLU A 255 5.41 11.10 21.86
CA GLU A 255 6.73 11.71 21.66
C GLU A 255 6.88 12.30 20.24
N TYR A 256 6.45 11.62 19.20
CA TYR A 256 6.42 12.18 17.83
C TYR A 256 5.49 13.41 17.72
N TYR A 257 4.35 13.38 18.40
CA TYR A 257 3.46 14.54 18.44
C TYR A 257 4.14 15.77 19.09
N LYS A 258 4.92 15.59 20.16
CA LYS A 258 5.68 16.69 20.79
C LYS A 258 6.69 17.30 19.82
N ILE A 259 7.33 16.49 18.95
CA ILE A 259 8.20 17.03 17.90
C ILE A 259 7.40 17.93 16.97
N SER A 260 6.25 17.48 16.47
CA SER A 260 5.42 18.29 15.58
C SER A 260 5.04 19.63 16.21
N GLN A 261 4.69 19.64 17.52
CA GLN A 261 4.37 20.87 18.23
C GLN A 261 5.60 21.79 18.43
N LYS A 262 6.75 21.21 18.80
CA LYS A 262 8.01 21.95 19.00
C LYS A 262 8.41 22.73 17.75
N PHE A 263 8.23 22.12 16.57
CA PHE A 263 8.62 22.71 15.28
C PHE A 263 7.45 23.34 14.51
N ASN A 264 6.29 23.49 15.15
CA ASN A 264 5.08 24.07 14.56
C ASN A 264 4.70 23.42 13.21
N LEU A 265 4.70 22.07 13.19
CA LEU A 265 4.32 21.25 12.04
C LEU A 265 2.95 20.60 12.27
N ASP A 266 2.18 20.43 11.20
CA ASP A 266 1.05 19.49 11.22
C ASP A 266 1.59 18.05 11.38
N PHE A 267 1.03 17.29 12.33
CA PHE A 267 1.55 15.97 12.67
C PHE A 267 1.35 14.95 11.54
N ALA A 268 0.24 15.02 10.81
CA ALA A 268 0.01 14.16 9.66
C ALA A 268 0.99 14.49 8.53
N GLN A 269 1.20 15.77 8.23
CA GLN A 269 2.13 16.21 7.20
C GLN A 269 3.58 15.85 7.53
N MET A 270 4.00 16.02 8.79
CA MET A 270 5.32 15.59 9.27
C MET A 270 5.51 14.08 9.06
N SER A 271 4.50 13.28 9.38
CA SER A 271 4.55 11.81 9.26
C SER A 271 4.61 11.34 7.81
N ILE A 272 3.86 11.96 6.91
CA ILE A 272 3.91 11.67 5.45
C ILE A 272 5.27 12.09 4.89
N LYS A 273 5.73 13.31 5.23
CA LYS A 273 7.02 13.84 4.76
C LYS A 273 8.20 12.98 5.20
N PHE A 274 8.16 12.46 6.42
CA PHE A 274 9.16 11.50 6.89
C PHE A 274 9.28 10.30 5.98
N CYS A 275 8.17 9.74 5.51
CA CYS A 275 8.19 8.62 4.57
C CYS A 275 8.73 9.06 3.20
N GLU A 276 8.27 10.19 2.69
CA GLU A 276 8.61 10.70 1.35
C GLU A 276 10.11 10.94 1.16
N ILE A 277 10.80 11.44 2.17
CA ILE A 277 12.22 11.80 2.05
C ILE A 277 13.19 10.62 2.08
N GLN A 278 12.70 9.40 2.31
CA GLN A 278 13.57 8.22 2.35
C GLN A 278 14.05 7.85 0.95
N PRO A 279 15.35 7.55 0.75
CA PRO A 279 15.92 7.32 -0.58
C PRO A 279 15.39 6.06 -1.28
N PHE A 280 14.77 5.14 -0.53
CA PHE A 280 14.17 3.92 -1.04
C PHE A 280 12.67 4.05 -1.32
N VAL A 281 12.03 5.17 -0.99
CA VAL A 281 10.60 5.41 -1.23
C VAL A 281 10.40 6.07 -2.58
N THR A 282 9.64 5.41 -3.45
CA THR A 282 9.26 5.95 -4.75
C THR A 282 7.98 6.77 -4.66
N SER A 283 7.01 6.31 -3.85
CA SER A 283 5.76 7.03 -3.63
C SER A 283 5.17 6.68 -2.27
N VAL A 284 4.49 7.63 -1.66
CA VAL A 284 3.73 7.45 -0.42
C VAL A 284 2.26 7.28 -0.77
N ILE A 285 1.68 6.13 -0.43
CA ILE A 285 0.27 5.82 -0.70
C ILE A 285 -0.60 6.43 0.39
N ILE A 286 -1.21 7.55 0.09
CA ILE A 286 -2.14 8.25 0.98
C ILE A 286 -3.59 7.83 0.71
N GLY A 287 -4.44 8.01 1.71
CA GLY A 287 -5.90 7.86 1.60
C GLY A 287 -6.58 8.90 2.48
N ALA A 288 -7.77 9.32 2.08
CA ALA A 288 -8.55 10.30 2.82
C ALA A 288 -10.04 9.93 2.82
N THR A 289 -10.73 10.24 3.90
CA THR A 289 -12.20 10.10 4.00
C THR A 289 -12.92 11.43 3.81
N THR A 290 -12.21 12.54 3.89
CA THR A 290 -12.74 13.88 3.61
C THR A 290 -11.81 14.66 2.69
N MET A 291 -12.36 15.61 1.95
CA MET A 291 -11.58 16.51 1.11
C MET A 291 -10.54 17.29 1.91
N GLN A 292 -10.86 17.69 3.14
CA GLN A 292 -9.89 18.39 4.01
C GLN A 292 -8.69 17.51 4.34
N GLN A 293 -8.90 16.22 4.64
CA GLN A 293 -7.80 15.28 4.88
C GLN A 293 -6.94 15.08 3.62
N LEU A 294 -7.57 15.00 2.43
CA LEU A 294 -6.84 14.90 1.17
C LEU A 294 -5.95 16.11 0.95
N LYS A 295 -6.50 17.32 1.14
CA LYS A 295 -5.72 18.57 1.03
C LYS A 295 -4.53 18.58 1.97
N THR A 296 -4.74 18.31 3.26
CA THR A 296 -3.67 18.22 4.24
C THR A 296 -2.58 17.22 3.83
N ASN A 297 -2.99 16.02 3.34
CA ASN A 297 -2.04 15.01 2.92
C ASN A 297 -1.23 15.43 1.69
N VAL A 298 -1.87 16.04 0.68
CA VAL A 298 -1.19 16.52 -0.53
C VAL A 298 -0.22 17.67 -0.20
N GLU A 299 -0.62 18.59 0.67
CA GLU A 299 0.22 19.73 1.09
C GLU A 299 1.47 19.29 1.87
N SER A 300 1.58 18.05 2.34
CA SER A 300 2.77 17.53 3.00
C SER A 300 4.04 17.64 2.15
N VAL A 301 3.92 17.72 0.83
CA VAL A 301 5.04 17.94 -0.10
C VAL A 301 5.80 19.21 0.21
N ASN A 302 5.14 20.24 0.74
CA ASN A 302 5.73 21.54 1.08
C ASN A 302 6.45 21.56 2.43
N VAL A 303 6.28 20.52 3.26
CA VAL A 303 6.93 20.43 4.58
C VAL A 303 8.42 20.17 4.41
N LYS A 304 9.22 20.82 5.25
CA LYS A 304 10.67 20.60 5.31
C LYS A 304 11.02 20.01 6.68
N LEU A 305 11.68 18.86 6.67
CA LEU A 305 12.27 18.27 7.87
C LEU A 305 13.78 18.50 7.85
N ASN A 306 14.26 19.36 8.74
CA ASN A 306 15.69 19.61 8.89
C ASN A 306 16.37 18.47 9.68
N ASN A 307 17.69 18.50 9.76
CA ASN A 307 18.46 17.44 10.44
C ASN A 307 18.12 17.34 11.94
N GLU A 308 17.75 18.43 12.61
CA GLU A 308 17.36 18.42 14.02
C GLU A 308 16.09 17.58 14.21
N ILE A 309 15.06 17.83 13.39
CA ILE A 309 13.80 17.06 13.41
C ILE A 309 14.05 15.58 13.15
N ILE A 310 14.85 15.27 12.12
CA ILE A 310 15.17 13.88 11.76
C ILE A 310 15.92 13.17 12.89
N ASN A 311 16.87 13.87 13.53
CA ASN A 311 17.59 13.30 14.67
C ASN A 311 16.66 13.00 15.85
N GLU A 312 15.76 13.93 16.20
CA GLU A 312 14.77 13.69 17.27
C GLU A 312 13.83 12.51 16.94
N ILE A 313 13.37 12.42 15.69
CA ILE A 313 12.59 11.27 15.22
C ILE A 313 13.38 9.95 15.39
N ASN A 314 14.65 9.96 15.04
CA ASN A 314 15.50 8.77 15.16
C ASN A 314 15.77 8.37 16.62
N GLU A 315 15.88 9.32 17.55
CA GLU A 315 16.00 9.01 18.99
C GLU A 315 14.74 8.32 19.54
N ILE A 316 13.55 8.73 19.08
CA ILE A 316 12.31 8.04 19.46
C ILE A 316 12.29 6.61 18.90
N GLN A 317 12.75 6.39 17.65
CA GLN A 317 12.86 5.06 17.06
C GLN A 317 13.83 4.15 17.82
N LYS A 318 14.93 4.68 18.35
CA LYS A 318 15.85 3.91 19.20
C LYS A 318 15.20 3.50 20.52
N LYS A 319 14.37 4.36 21.08
CA LYS A 319 13.65 4.12 22.35
C LYS A 319 12.49 3.14 22.18
N TYR A 320 11.79 3.20 21.05
CA TYR A 320 10.64 2.36 20.71
C TYR A 320 10.85 1.73 19.33
N PRO A 321 11.74 0.74 19.17
CA PRO A 321 12.08 0.19 17.87
C PRO A 321 10.89 -0.59 17.28
N ASN A 322 10.39 -0.11 16.15
CA ASN A 322 9.30 -0.73 15.39
C ASN A 322 8.13 -1.22 16.27
N PRO A 323 7.45 -0.33 17.00
CA PRO A 323 6.39 -0.76 17.93
C PRO A 323 5.20 -1.44 17.23
N CYS A 324 5.08 -1.29 15.90
CA CYS A 324 3.96 -1.84 15.11
C CYS A 324 4.45 -2.42 13.77
N PRO A 325 5.24 -3.49 13.77
CA PRO A 325 5.80 -4.09 12.57
C PRO A 325 4.75 -4.73 11.66
#